data_092cef3c73d8f72b338171f45fc5587d
#
_entry.id   092cef3c73d8f72b338171f45fc5587d
#
_cell.length_a   1.000
_cell.length_b   1.000
_cell.length_c   1.000
_cell.angle_alpha   90.00
_cell.angle_beta   90.00
_cell.angle_gamma   90.00
#
_symmetry.space_group_name_H-M   'P 1'
#
loop_
_entity.id
_entity.type
_entity.pdbx_description
1 polymer ?
#
loop_
_entity_poly.entity_id
_entity_poly.type
_entity_poly.pdbx_seq_one_letter_code
_entity_poly.pdbx_strand_id
1 'polypeptide(L)'
;TVLDICPVTIGDNVFFGPNCMLATPVHPFRYQERNIKYKEDGTAYDDEYAKPITIGSNCWLASNVVVIGGVTIGEGCVIGAGSVVTRDIPANSLAAGNPCRVIREITEKDSIKYKKELF
;
A
#
# COMPACT_ATOMS: atom_id res chain seq x y z
N THR A 1 9.87 0.58 4.43
CA THR A 1 9.45 0.44 5.84
C THR A 1 8.12 -0.28 5.93
N VAL A 2 8.04 -1.22 6.82
CA VAL A 2 6.81 -1.96 7.11
C VAL A 2 6.48 -1.76 8.60
N LEU A 3 5.26 -1.29 8.86
CA LEU A 3 4.69 -1.21 10.21
C LEU A 3 3.58 -2.26 10.27
N ASP A 4 3.83 -3.37 10.92
CA ASP A 4 2.99 -4.57 10.82
C ASP A 4 2.47 -5.04 12.18
N ILE A 5 1.40 -4.45 12.64
CA ILE A 5 0.61 -5.05 13.73
C ILE A 5 -0.53 -5.93 13.19
N CYS A 6 -0.57 -6.11 11.89
CA CYS A 6 -1.50 -6.99 11.16
C CYS A 6 -0.72 -7.58 9.97
N PRO A 7 -1.10 -8.75 9.45
CA PRO A 7 -0.33 -9.39 8.38
C PRO A 7 -0.11 -8.52 7.16
N VAL A 8 1.14 -8.52 6.66
CA VAL A 8 1.52 -7.96 5.37
C VAL A 8 1.97 -9.12 4.50
N THR A 9 1.27 -9.36 3.41
CA THR A 9 1.59 -10.44 2.47
C THR A 9 2.09 -9.83 1.17
N ILE A 10 3.28 -10.24 0.76
CA ILE A 10 3.91 -9.79 -0.49
C ILE A 10 4.18 -11.01 -1.34
N GLY A 11 3.68 -11.00 -2.57
CA GLY A 11 3.89 -12.08 -3.52
C GLY A 11 5.32 -12.15 -4.05
N ASP A 12 5.52 -12.90 -5.11
CA ASP A 12 6.83 -13.11 -5.74
C ASP A 12 7.14 -12.03 -6.77
N ASN A 13 8.42 -11.75 -6.97
CA ASN A 13 8.90 -10.80 -7.97
C ASN A 13 8.27 -9.40 -7.82
N VAL A 14 8.23 -8.90 -6.59
CA VAL A 14 7.75 -7.56 -6.29
C VAL A 14 8.95 -6.63 -6.15
N PHE A 15 8.95 -5.54 -6.92
CA PHE A 15 9.99 -4.53 -6.87
C PHE A 15 9.50 -3.32 -6.10
N PHE A 16 10.31 -2.88 -5.13
CA PHE A 16 10.06 -1.66 -4.37
C PHE A 16 11.14 -0.63 -4.68
N GLY A 17 10.74 0.56 -5.06
CA GLY A 17 11.62 1.71 -5.06
C GLY A 17 11.97 2.12 -3.62
N PRO A 18 12.93 3.04 -3.43
CA PRO A 18 13.31 3.50 -2.09
C PRO A 18 12.18 4.23 -1.38
N ASN A 19 12.22 4.16 -0.04
CA ASN A 19 11.31 4.87 0.85
C ASN A 19 9.83 4.49 0.68
N CYS A 20 9.52 3.28 0.25
CA CYS A 20 8.16 2.77 0.30
C CYS A 20 7.77 2.45 1.73
N MET A 21 6.50 2.68 2.07
CA MET A 21 5.95 2.37 3.38
C MET A 21 4.67 1.55 3.27
N LEU A 22 4.62 0.44 3.98
CA LEU A 22 3.43 -0.38 4.16
C LEU A 22 3.03 -0.26 5.63
N ALA A 23 1.88 0.33 5.92
CA ALA A 23 1.47 0.64 7.28
C ALA A 23 0.08 0.09 7.56
N THR A 24 0.01 -0.96 8.39
CA THR A 24 -1.25 -1.59 8.79
C THR A 24 -1.97 -0.89 9.94
N PRO A 25 -1.30 -0.16 10.88
CA PRO A 25 -1.98 0.46 11.99
C PRO A 25 -3.00 1.53 11.58
N VAL A 26 -4.11 1.56 12.30
CA VAL A 26 -5.18 2.54 12.15
C VAL A 26 -5.55 3.06 13.53
N HIS A 27 -5.64 4.36 13.68
CA HIS A 27 -6.07 4.98 14.92
C HIS A 27 -7.47 5.61 14.77
N PRO A 28 -8.27 5.69 15.85
CA PRO A 28 -9.51 6.44 15.82
C PRO A 28 -9.29 7.90 15.46
N PHE A 29 -10.23 8.50 14.72
CA PHE A 29 -10.15 9.91 14.33
C PHE A 29 -10.38 10.84 15.51
N ARG A 30 -11.27 10.47 16.43
CA ARG A 30 -11.55 11.28 17.60
C ARG A 30 -10.44 11.08 18.64
N TYR A 31 -9.87 12.17 19.15
CA TYR A 31 -8.79 12.08 20.13
C TYR A 31 -9.26 11.43 21.45
N GLN A 32 -10.55 11.57 21.80
CA GLN A 32 -11.13 10.96 22.98
C GLN A 32 -11.02 9.43 22.95
N GLU A 33 -11.04 8.86 21.75
CA GLU A 33 -10.90 7.41 21.56
C GLU A 33 -9.44 7.02 21.29
N ARG A 34 -8.69 7.89 20.64
CA ARG A 34 -7.28 7.65 20.25
C ARG A 34 -6.30 7.78 21.41
N ASN A 35 -6.54 8.73 22.34
CA ASN A 35 -5.60 8.99 23.43
C ASN A 35 -5.56 7.82 24.42
N ILE A 36 -4.44 7.72 25.14
CA ILE A 36 -4.25 6.70 26.19
C ILE A 36 -5.32 6.90 27.26
N LYS A 37 -5.96 5.79 27.63
CA LYS A 37 -6.95 5.70 28.68
C LYS A 37 -6.43 4.76 29.77
N TYR A 38 -7.07 4.77 30.92
CA TYR A 38 -6.68 3.93 32.05
C TYR A 38 -7.88 3.13 32.53
N LYS A 39 -7.65 1.84 32.77
CA LYS A 39 -8.62 0.96 33.42
C LYS A 39 -8.67 1.26 34.91
N GLU A 40 -9.66 0.72 35.62
CA GLU A 40 -9.82 0.88 37.07
C GLU A 40 -8.58 0.38 37.85
N ASP A 41 -7.88 -0.64 37.34
CA ASP A 41 -6.65 -1.18 37.91
C ASP A 41 -5.39 -0.36 37.61
N GLY A 42 -5.52 0.77 36.90
CA GLY A 42 -4.41 1.63 36.51
C GLY A 42 -3.71 1.24 35.21
N THR A 43 -4.12 0.16 34.56
CA THR A 43 -3.52 -0.27 33.28
C THR A 43 -3.85 0.71 32.17
N ALA A 44 -2.82 1.21 31.50
CA ALA A 44 -2.96 2.08 30.32
C ALA A 44 -3.39 1.28 29.10
N TYR A 45 -4.27 1.85 28.30
CA TYR A 45 -4.68 1.29 27.01
C TYR A 45 -5.06 2.39 26.03
N ASP A 46 -5.07 2.07 24.75
CA ASP A 46 -5.62 2.90 23.69
C ASP A 46 -6.44 2.03 22.73
N ASP A 47 -7.29 2.69 21.97
CA ASP A 47 -8.02 2.03 20.89
C ASP A 47 -7.18 2.12 19.62
N GLU A 48 -6.51 1.04 19.30
CA GLU A 48 -5.71 0.89 18.08
C GLU A 48 -6.14 -0.39 17.38
N TYR A 49 -6.26 -0.33 16.07
CA TYR A 49 -6.54 -1.50 15.26
C TYR A 49 -5.69 -1.48 14.00
N ALA A 50 -5.72 -2.58 13.29
CA ALA A 50 -4.96 -2.73 12.06
C ALA A 50 -5.76 -3.52 11.05
N LYS A 51 -5.43 -3.33 9.79
CA LYS A 51 -5.99 -4.09 8.68
C LYS A 51 -4.86 -4.63 7.82
N PRO A 52 -4.97 -5.86 7.30
CA PRO A 52 -3.91 -6.46 6.52
C PRO A 52 -3.66 -5.73 5.20
N ILE A 53 -2.44 -5.88 4.70
CA ILE A 53 -2.05 -5.43 3.37
C ILE A 53 -1.64 -6.64 2.56
N THR A 54 -2.12 -6.71 1.32
CA THR A 54 -1.72 -7.75 0.38
C THR A 54 -1.23 -7.13 -0.91
N ILE A 55 -0.02 -7.50 -1.32
CA ILE A 55 0.55 -7.10 -2.60
C ILE A 55 0.75 -8.36 -3.44
N GLY A 56 0.07 -8.43 -4.57
CA GLY A 56 0.15 -9.55 -5.49
C GLY A 56 1.53 -9.65 -6.15
N SER A 57 1.81 -10.80 -6.73
CA SER A 57 3.07 -11.08 -7.43
C SER A 57 3.26 -10.15 -8.64
N ASN A 58 4.51 -9.96 -9.04
CA ASN A 58 4.89 -9.23 -10.25
C ASN A 58 4.47 -7.74 -10.23
N CYS A 59 4.44 -7.13 -9.07
CA CYS A 59 4.16 -5.71 -8.91
C CYS A 59 5.44 -4.88 -8.84
N TRP A 60 5.32 -3.66 -9.27
CA TRP A 60 6.36 -2.64 -9.06
C TRP A 60 5.75 -1.42 -8.37
N LEU A 61 6.18 -1.16 -7.16
CA LEU A 61 5.88 0.06 -6.42
C LEU A 61 7.10 0.98 -6.54
N ALA A 62 6.93 2.10 -7.21
CA ALA A 62 8.02 3.05 -7.42
C ALA A 62 8.39 3.78 -6.10
N SER A 63 9.28 4.74 -6.18
CA SER A 63 9.80 5.44 -4.98
C SER A 63 8.71 6.17 -4.19
N ASN A 64 8.84 6.15 -2.87
CA ASN A 64 7.98 6.91 -1.96
C ASN A 64 6.50 6.55 -2.05
N VAL A 65 6.17 5.30 -2.36
CA VAL A 65 4.79 4.82 -2.34
C VAL A 65 4.40 4.46 -0.91
N VAL A 66 3.23 4.92 -0.49
CA VAL A 66 2.64 4.57 0.81
C VAL A 66 1.40 3.71 0.57
N VAL A 67 1.31 2.57 1.25
CA VAL A 67 0.13 1.69 1.22
C VAL A 67 -0.44 1.61 2.62
N ILE A 68 -1.70 1.94 2.77
CA ILE A 68 -2.37 1.89 4.08
C ILE A 68 -3.05 0.55 4.34
N GLY A 69 -3.37 0.30 5.60
CA GLY A 69 -4.04 -0.93 6.03
C GLY A 69 -5.37 -1.19 5.33
N GLY A 70 -5.61 -2.44 5.01
CA GLY A 70 -6.82 -2.91 4.35
C GLY A 70 -6.73 -2.95 2.83
N VAL A 71 -5.63 -2.52 2.24
CA VAL A 71 -5.45 -2.46 0.78
C VAL A 71 -4.94 -3.78 0.23
N THR A 72 -5.54 -4.22 -0.87
CA THR A 72 -5.03 -5.30 -1.72
C THR A 72 -4.64 -4.71 -3.08
N ILE A 73 -3.37 -4.88 -3.45
CA ILE A 73 -2.88 -4.57 -4.80
C ILE A 73 -2.81 -5.88 -5.58
N GLY A 74 -3.56 -5.97 -6.65
CA GLY A 74 -3.62 -7.17 -7.49
C GLY A 74 -2.32 -7.42 -8.22
N GLU A 75 -2.18 -8.64 -8.77
CA GLU A 75 -0.99 -9.09 -9.49
C GLU A 75 -0.68 -8.18 -10.69
N GLY A 76 0.60 -8.00 -10.98
CA GLY A 76 1.06 -7.33 -12.20
C GLY A 76 0.85 -5.81 -12.23
N CYS A 77 0.63 -5.18 -11.09
CA CYS A 77 0.42 -3.73 -11.02
C CYS A 77 1.72 -2.94 -11.02
N VAL A 78 1.63 -1.72 -11.52
CA VAL A 78 2.66 -0.69 -11.36
C VAL A 78 2.05 0.50 -10.64
N ILE A 79 2.67 0.90 -9.53
CA ILE A 79 2.25 2.05 -8.73
C ILE A 79 3.29 3.16 -8.90
N GLY A 80 2.86 4.30 -9.41
CA GLY A 80 3.74 5.44 -9.68
C GLY A 80 4.33 6.06 -8.42
N ALA A 81 5.50 6.69 -8.58
CA ALA A 81 6.22 7.31 -7.47
C ALA A 81 5.38 8.35 -6.73
N GLY A 82 5.55 8.41 -5.41
CA GLY A 82 4.86 9.38 -4.56
C GLY A 82 3.38 9.08 -4.33
N SER A 83 2.90 7.92 -4.76
CA SER A 83 1.48 7.56 -4.62
C SER A 83 1.13 7.19 -3.18
N VAL A 84 -0.10 7.48 -2.78
CA VAL A 84 -0.69 7.01 -1.53
C VAL A 84 -1.88 6.11 -1.86
N VAL A 85 -1.69 4.81 -1.65
CA VAL A 85 -2.68 3.79 -2.02
C VAL A 85 -3.64 3.60 -0.87
N THR A 86 -4.88 4.05 -1.05
CA THR A 86 -5.93 4.04 -0.04
C THR A 86 -7.08 3.10 -0.37
N ARG A 87 -7.07 2.50 -1.55
CA ARG A 87 -8.08 1.55 -2.05
C ARG A 87 -7.42 0.38 -2.74
N ASP A 88 -8.15 -0.70 -2.86
CA ASP A 88 -7.71 -1.84 -3.65
C ASP A 88 -7.44 -1.44 -5.11
N ILE A 89 -6.40 -2.04 -5.66
CA ILE A 89 -6.01 -1.84 -7.06
C ILE A 89 -6.20 -3.17 -7.79
N PRO A 90 -7.03 -3.23 -8.84
CA PRO A 90 -7.23 -4.46 -9.59
C PRO A 90 -5.96 -4.89 -10.32
N ALA A 91 -5.84 -6.20 -10.59
CA ALA A 91 -4.68 -6.76 -11.28
C ALA A 91 -4.38 -6.04 -12.61
N ASN A 92 -3.11 -6.04 -12.98
CA ASN A 92 -2.61 -5.49 -14.25
C ASN A 92 -2.93 -4.02 -14.46
N SER A 93 -2.94 -3.25 -13.39
CA SER A 93 -3.23 -1.81 -13.46
C SER A 93 -1.97 -0.96 -13.35
N LEU A 94 -1.93 0.12 -14.12
CA LEU A 94 -1.07 1.26 -13.86
C LEU A 94 -1.87 2.25 -13.02
N ALA A 95 -1.39 2.55 -11.83
CA ALA A 95 -2.07 3.44 -10.89
C ALA A 95 -1.09 4.47 -10.32
N ALA A 96 -1.55 5.64 -10.00
CA ALA A 96 -0.70 6.68 -9.41
C ALA A 96 -1.53 7.77 -8.71
N GLY A 97 -0.84 8.56 -7.91
CA GLY A 97 -1.37 9.78 -7.31
C GLY A 97 -1.63 9.69 -5.81
N ASN A 98 -2.06 10.81 -5.26
CA ASN A 98 -2.50 10.91 -3.87
C ASN A 98 -3.87 11.65 -3.83
N PRO A 99 -4.97 10.94 -3.60
CA PRO A 99 -5.04 9.48 -3.46
C PRO A 99 -4.77 8.75 -4.78
N CYS A 100 -4.17 7.57 -4.67
CA CYS A 100 -3.84 6.75 -5.83
C CYS A 100 -5.10 6.31 -6.57
N ARG A 101 -5.07 6.41 -7.89
CA ARG A 101 -6.18 6.00 -8.76
C ARG A 101 -5.64 5.21 -9.95
N VAL A 102 -6.43 4.28 -10.42
CA VAL A 102 -6.12 3.54 -11.65
C VAL A 102 -6.13 4.50 -12.83
N ILE A 103 -5.02 4.52 -13.57
CA ILE A 103 -4.89 5.32 -14.80
C ILE A 103 -5.37 4.53 -15.99
N ARG A 104 -4.92 3.28 -16.12
CA ARG A 104 -5.28 2.36 -17.20
C ARG A 104 -4.84 0.93 -16.91
N GLU A 105 -5.27 0.01 -17.73
CA GLU A 105 -4.77 -1.36 -17.73
C GLU A 105 -3.41 -1.44 -18.43
N ILE A 106 -2.54 -2.31 -17.92
CA ILE A 106 -1.28 -2.68 -18.56
C ILE A 106 -1.56 -3.83 -19.52
N THR A 107 -1.13 -3.68 -20.76
CA THR A 107 -1.39 -4.66 -21.81
C THR A 107 -0.10 -5.00 -22.58
N GLU A 108 -0.21 -5.91 -23.53
CA GLU A 108 0.90 -6.27 -24.42
C GLU A 108 1.45 -5.06 -25.20
N LYS A 109 0.65 -4.01 -25.38
CA LYS A 109 1.09 -2.74 -26.01
C LYS A 109 2.16 -2.01 -25.20
N ASP A 110 2.31 -2.35 -23.91
CA ASP A 110 3.37 -1.79 -23.05
C ASP A 110 4.71 -2.50 -23.21
N SER A 111 4.79 -3.49 -24.09
CA SER A 111 6.03 -4.22 -24.33
C SER A 111 7.16 -3.30 -24.80
N ILE A 112 8.36 -3.55 -24.27
CA ILE A 112 9.57 -2.80 -24.65
C ILE A 112 9.87 -2.87 -26.14
N LYS A 113 9.38 -3.91 -26.83
CA LYS A 113 9.56 -4.03 -28.30
C LYS A 113 8.97 -2.85 -29.07
N TYR A 114 8.02 -2.11 -28.45
CA TYR A 114 7.43 -0.90 -29.03
C TYR A 114 8.05 0.39 -28.51
N LYS A 115 9.01 0.30 -27.59
CA LYS A 115 9.63 1.45 -26.92
C LYS A 115 11.16 1.36 -27.00
N LYS A 116 11.67 1.02 -28.16
CA LYS A 116 13.10 0.77 -28.38
C LYS A 116 13.98 1.99 -28.05
N GLU A 117 13.43 3.19 -28.14
CA GLU A 117 14.14 4.43 -27.83
C GLU A 117 14.46 4.60 -26.35
N LEU A 118 13.83 3.80 -25.47
CA LEU A 118 14.08 3.85 -24.03
C LEU A 118 15.20 2.91 -23.60
N PHE A 119 15.61 2.03 -24.48
CA PHE A 119 16.59 0.99 -24.22
C PHE A 119 17.60 0.89 -25.39
#